data_afcb247007d27715dd59b08f3b5d0700
#
_entry.id   afcb247007d27715dd59b08f3b5d0700
#
_cell.length_a   1.000
_cell.length_b   1.000
_cell.length_c   1.000
_cell.angle_alpha   90.00
_cell.angle_beta   90.00
_cell.angle_gamma   90.00
#
_symmetry.space_group_name_H-M   'P 1'
#
loop_
_entity.id
_entity.type
_entity.pdbx_description
1 polymer ?
#
loop_
_entity_poly.entity_id
_entity_poly.type
_entity_poly.pdbx_seq_one_letter_code
_entity_poly.pdbx_strand_id
1 'polypeptide(L)'
;MRSDRVFHAVDSHTEGMPTRVITGGVGVVPGATMSDRRRYFIDHLDHIRTLLMNEPRGHSAMSGAILQPPTRPDADFGVLFIEVSGCLPMCGHGTIGVATVLVETGMADVHEPVTTIRLDTPAGLVTADVRVEDGAAKAVTLRNVPAFALALDRTVEVAPWGEVAYDMAFGGNFYAIAELDGLKIPFDRAAKNRIMEAGLAIMAAINEQDRPVHPGNPEINGVHHVYLAAPGSTAAHSRHAMVIHPGMFDRSPCGTGTSARMAQLHARGQLPLHTAFRNESFIGTHFTGELVEETEVAGRPAVIPTVTGRAWITGTAQYLRDPDDPFPAGFAL
;
A
#
# COMPACT_ATOMS: atom_id res chain seq x y z
N MET A 1 25.59 -26.59 -2.79
CA MET A 1 24.73 -25.50 -2.30
C MET A 1 24.47 -25.78 -0.83
N ARG A 2 24.88 -24.87 0.04
CA ARG A 2 24.65 -24.92 1.49
C ARG A 2 23.61 -23.87 1.82
N SER A 3 22.45 -24.29 2.31
CA SER A 3 21.38 -23.39 2.74
C SER A 3 20.82 -23.90 4.05
N ASP A 4 20.63 -23.01 5.01
CA ASP A 4 19.99 -23.33 6.28
C ASP A 4 18.50 -22.96 6.26
N ARG A 5 18.06 -22.19 5.26
CA ARG A 5 16.65 -21.82 5.06
C ARG A 5 16.31 -21.59 3.60
N VAL A 6 15.13 -22.05 3.19
CA VAL A 6 14.56 -21.85 1.87
C VAL A 6 13.19 -21.19 2.01
N PHE A 7 12.96 -20.11 1.27
CA PHE A 7 11.68 -19.42 1.18
C PHE A 7 11.08 -19.65 -0.21
N HIS A 8 9.82 -20.05 -0.26
CA HIS A 8 9.08 -20.19 -1.51
C HIS A 8 8.28 -18.94 -1.75
N ALA A 9 8.32 -18.41 -2.95
CA ALA A 9 7.63 -17.18 -3.31
C ALA A 9 6.96 -17.28 -4.68
N VAL A 10 5.87 -16.54 -4.84
CA VAL A 10 5.27 -16.17 -6.11
C VAL A 10 5.39 -14.66 -6.23
N ASP A 11 6.14 -14.21 -7.22
CA ASP A 11 6.34 -12.80 -7.50
C ASP A 11 5.27 -12.29 -8.48
N SER A 12 4.71 -11.13 -8.18
CA SER A 12 3.71 -10.44 -9.00
C SER A 12 3.97 -8.95 -9.01
N HIS A 13 3.23 -8.21 -9.83
CA HIS A 13 3.11 -6.77 -9.66
C HIS A 13 1.65 -6.33 -9.74
N THR A 14 1.27 -5.37 -8.92
CA THR A 14 -0.04 -4.71 -8.96
C THR A 14 0.14 -3.36 -9.61
N GLU A 15 -0.34 -3.22 -10.85
CA GLU A 15 -0.21 -1.98 -11.64
C GLU A 15 1.21 -1.39 -11.62
N GLY A 16 2.22 -2.26 -11.65
CA GLY A 16 3.63 -1.90 -11.67
C GLY A 16 4.34 -1.94 -10.31
N MET A 17 3.63 -1.96 -9.18
CA MET A 17 4.24 -2.11 -7.86
C MET A 17 4.47 -3.59 -7.55
N PRO A 18 5.69 -4.04 -7.26
CA PRO A 18 5.96 -5.45 -7.00
C PRO A 18 5.26 -5.94 -5.74
N THR A 19 4.86 -7.23 -5.77
CA THR A 19 4.35 -7.95 -4.61
C THR A 19 4.92 -9.37 -4.63
N ARG A 20 5.85 -9.64 -3.73
CA ARG A 20 6.41 -10.96 -3.48
C ARG A 20 5.58 -11.68 -2.43
N VAL A 21 4.82 -12.67 -2.82
CA VAL A 21 4.00 -13.47 -1.90
C VAL A 21 4.80 -14.67 -1.43
N ILE A 22 5.17 -14.69 -0.15
CA ILE A 22 5.89 -15.78 0.49
C ILE A 22 4.88 -16.85 0.90
N THR A 23 4.92 -17.97 0.20
CA THR A 23 3.99 -19.10 0.35
C THR A 23 4.54 -20.20 1.26
N GLY A 24 5.83 -20.16 1.61
CA GLY A 24 6.46 -21.15 2.48
C GLY A 24 7.82 -20.74 2.99
N GLY A 25 8.33 -21.48 4.00
CA GLY A 25 9.66 -21.28 4.56
C GLY A 25 9.75 -20.38 5.80
N VAL A 26 8.70 -19.62 6.12
CA VAL A 26 8.67 -18.76 7.33
C VAL A 26 8.16 -19.55 8.56
N GLY A 27 7.19 -20.44 8.35
CA GLY A 27 6.48 -21.10 9.43
C GLY A 27 5.36 -20.23 10.01
N VAL A 28 4.69 -20.73 11.05
CA VAL A 28 3.64 -19.98 11.74
C VAL A 28 4.28 -18.99 12.71
N VAL A 29 4.02 -17.71 12.50
CA VAL A 29 4.51 -16.65 13.38
C VAL A 29 3.68 -16.66 14.69
N PRO A 30 4.32 -16.66 15.87
CA PRO A 30 3.61 -16.64 17.15
C PRO A 30 2.75 -15.38 17.35
N GLY A 31 1.54 -15.56 17.90
CA GLY A 31 0.61 -14.48 18.23
C GLY A 31 -0.83 -14.94 18.20
N ALA A 32 -1.65 -14.43 19.11
CA ALA A 32 -3.07 -14.74 19.22
C ALA A 32 -3.91 -14.03 18.13
N THR A 33 -3.44 -12.87 17.69
CA THR A 33 -4.03 -12.08 16.61
C THR A 33 -2.97 -11.80 15.53
N MET A 34 -3.40 -11.39 14.34
CA MET A 34 -2.44 -10.96 13.31
C MET A 34 -1.63 -9.71 13.72
N SER A 35 -2.19 -8.85 14.57
CA SER A 35 -1.47 -7.73 15.17
C SER A 35 -0.35 -8.20 16.10
N ASP A 36 -0.61 -9.23 16.94
CA ASP A 36 0.41 -9.83 17.80
C ASP A 36 1.49 -10.52 16.98
N ARG A 37 1.11 -11.26 15.90
CA ARG A 37 2.05 -11.87 14.97
C ARG A 37 2.93 -10.83 14.29
N ARG A 38 2.35 -9.70 13.86
CA ARG A 38 3.12 -8.59 13.29
C ARG A 38 4.16 -8.06 14.28
N ARG A 39 3.77 -7.84 15.52
CA ARG A 39 4.66 -7.37 16.59
C ARG A 39 5.79 -8.36 16.83
N TYR A 40 5.46 -9.65 16.99
CA TYR A 40 6.45 -10.72 17.13
C TYR A 40 7.41 -10.78 15.93
N PHE A 41 6.88 -10.63 14.72
CA PHE A 41 7.68 -10.63 13.50
C PHE A 41 8.67 -9.46 13.47
N ILE A 42 8.24 -8.26 13.83
CA ILE A 42 9.10 -7.08 13.92
C ILE A 42 10.20 -7.30 14.96
N ASP A 43 9.86 -7.81 16.14
CA ASP A 43 10.79 -7.94 17.26
C ASP A 43 11.80 -9.07 17.08
N HIS A 44 11.43 -10.15 16.38
CA HIS A 44 12.23 -11.38 16.35
C HIS A 44 12.58 -11.90 14.96
N LEU A 45 11.82 -11.54 13.92
CA LEU A 45 11.94 -12.12 12.58
C LEU A 45 12.18 -11.09 11.47
N ASP A 46 12.41 -9.82 11.78
CA ASP A 46 12.58 -8.74 10.79
C ASP A 46 13.75 -9.00 9.83
N HIS A 47 14.73 -9.79 10.25
CA HIS A 47 15.81 -10.25 9.38
C HIS A 47 15.32 -11.06 8.16
N ILE A 48 14.12 -11.68 8.22
CA ILE A 48 13.48 -12.35 7.08
C ILE A 48 12.96 -11.31 6.08
N ARG A 49 12.35 -10.24 6.57
CA ARG A 49 11.89 -9.14 5.73
C ARG A 49 13.08 -8.50 4.99
N THR A 50 14.12 -8.14 5.72
CA THR A 50 15.29 -7.49 5.13
C THR A 50 15.98 -8.39 4.11
N LEU A 51 16.12 -9.71 4.39
CA LEU A 51 16.65 -10.69 3.45
C LEU A 51 15.84 -10.74 2.14
N LEU A 52 14.50 -10.70 2.22
CA LEU A 52 13.61 -10.89 1.07
C LEU A 52 13.29 -9.60 0.31
N MET A 53 13.36 -8.45 0.99
CA MET A 53 12.98 -7.16 0.41
C MET A 53 14.16 -6.33 -0.06
N ASN A 54 15.33 -6.44 0.59
CA ASN A 54 16.53 -5.70 0.23
C ASN A 54 17.38 -6.44 -0.82
N GLU A 55 18.33 -5.74 -1.43
CA GLU A 55 19.34 -6.35 -2.27
C GLU A 55 20.19 -7.37 -1.49
N PRO A 56 20.65 -8.44 -2.11
CA PRO A 56 20.59 -8.80 -3.54
C PRO A 56 19.32 -9.58 -3.94
N ARG A 57 18.40 -9.89 -3.01
CA ARG A 57 17.21 -10.72 -3.28
C ARG A 57 15.96 -9.90 -3.60
N GLY A 58 15.95 -8.63 -3.23
CA GLY A 58 14.96 -7.62 -3.55
C GLY A 58 15.57 -6.39 -4.18
N HIS A 59 14.95 -5.24 -4.01
CA HIS A 59 15.43 -3.93 -4.47
C HIS A 59 14.74 -2.80 -3.70
N SER A 60 15.22 -1.56 -3.83
CA SER A 60 14.76 -0.39 -3.06
C SER A 60 13.27 -0.03 -3.13
N ALA A 61 12.50 -0.72 -3.93
CA ALA A 61 11.03 -0.56 -4.02
C ALA A 61 10.30 -1.90 -3.87
N MET A 62 10.94 -2.89 -3.26
CA MET A 62 10.35 -4.20 -3.08
C MET A 62 9.29 -4.18 -2.00
N SER A 63 8.16 -4.82 -2.29
CA SER A 63 7.05 -5.05 -1.40
C SER A 63 6.65 -6.52 -1.46
N GLY A 64 6.05 -7.03 -0.41
CA GLY A 64 5.65 -8.43 -0.35
C GLY A 64 4.65 -8.72 0.76
N ALA A 65 4.30 -9.99 0.86
CA ALA A 65 3.37 -10.50 1.85
C ALA A 65 3.80 -11.91 2.29
N ILE A 66 3.63 -12.23 3.56
CA ILE A 66 3.87 -13.56 4.10
C ILE A 66 2.52 -14.18 4.43
N LEU A 67 2.18 -15.28 3.75
CA LEU A 67 0.96 -16.04 4.05
C LEU A 67 1.11 -16.75 5.41
N GLN A 68 0.03 -16.69 6.18
CA GLN A 68 -0.10 -17.31 7.48
C GLN A 68 -1.46 -18.00 7.60
N PRO A 69 -1.63 -18.99 8.47
CA PRO A 69 -2.97 -19.39 8.90
C PRO A 69 -3.70 -18.19 9.51
N PRO A 70 -5.02 -18.02 9.27
CA PRO A 70 -5.77 -16.94 9.92
C PRO A 70 -5.86 -17.15 11.43
N THR A 71 -6.03 -16.08 12.19
CA THR A 71 -6.26 -16.12 13.64
C THR A 71 -7.74 -16.04 13.99
N ARG A 72 -8.59 -15.81 13.00
CA ARG A 72 -10.05 -15.67 13.14
C ARG A 72 -10.78 -16.66 12.21
N PRO A 73 -11.96 -17.17 12.63
CA PRO A 73 -12.67 -18.24 11.90
C PRO A 73 -13.39 -17.76 10.64
N ASP A 74 -13.56 -16.44 10.45
CA ASP A 74 -14.25 -15.82 9.32
C ASP A 74 -13.29 -15.34 8.23
N ALA A 75 -12.00 -15.73 8.30
CA ALA A 75 -10.99 -15.43 7.30
C ALA A 75 -10.43 -16.70 6.67
N ASP A 76 -10.07 -16.59 5.39
CA ASP A 76 -9.53 -17.71 4.62
C ASP A 76 -8.00 -17.82 4.80
N PHE A 77 -7.31 -16.70 4.86
CA PHE A 77 -5.84 -16.62 5.04
C PHE A 77 -5.46 -15.50 5.99
N GLY A 78 -4.36 -15.69 6.73
CA GLY A 78 -3.66 -14.63 7.43
C GLY A 78 -2.56 -14.03 6.54
N VAL A 79 -2.31 -12.72 6.66
CA VAL A 79 -1.30 -12.03 5.85
C VAL A 79 -0.52 -11.02 6.69
N LEU A 80 0.82 -11.10 6.62
CA LEU A 80 1.72 -10.05 7.09
C LEU A 80 2.33 -9.34 5.88
N PHE A 81 2.08 -8.05 5.75
CA PHE A 81 2.66 -7.24 4.67
C PHE A 81 4.05 -6.75 5.05
N ILE A 82 5.02 -6.98 4.17
CA ILE A 82 6.43 -6.63 4.35
C ILE A 82 6.90 -5.74 3.20
N GLU A 83 7.64 -4.70 3.54
CA GLU A 83 8.24 -3.79 2.57
C GLU A 83 9.68 -3.44 2.97
N VAL A 84 10.39 -2.76 2.09
CA VAL A 84 11.70 -2.17 2.45
C VAL A 84 11.59 -1.22 3.64
N SER A 85 10.45 -0.53 3.79
CA SER A 85 10.16 0.41 4.88
C SER A 85 9.78 -0.25 6.22
N GLY A 86 9.39 -1.54 6.21
CA GLY A 86 8.98 -2.24 7.42
C GLY A 86 7.87 -3.28 7.21
N CYS A 87 7.25 -3.67 8.30
CA CYS A 87 6.09 -4.57 8.30
C CYS A 87 4.81 -3.74 8.52
N LEU A 88 3.96 -3.68 7.48
CA LEU A 88 2.77 -2.83 7.47
C LEU A 88 1.55 -3.53 8.10
N PRO A 89 0.63 -2.77 8.72
CA PRO A 89 -0.63 -3.33 9.19
C PRO A 89 -1.60 -3.70 8.06
N MET A 90 -1.54 -2.97 6.94
CA MET A 90 -2.35 -3.17 5.74
C MET A 90 -1.63 -2.61 4.51
N CYS A 91 -1.83 -3.25 3.36
CA CYS A 91 -1.28 -2.81 2.09
C CYS A 91 -2.27 -3.09 0.95
N GLY A 92 -2.78 -2.04 0.27
CA GLY A 92 -3.81 -2.18 -0.77
C GLY A 92 -3.31 -2.92 -2.01
N HIS A 93 -2.19 -2.49 -2.59
CA HIS A 93 -1.62 -3.17 -3.77
C HIS A 93 -1.14 -4.58 -3.42
N GLY A 94 -0.59 -4.76 -2.20
CA GLY A 94 -0.18 -6.07 -1.70
C GLY A 94 -1.37 -7.03 -1.59
N THR A 95 -2.52 -6.56 -1.11
CA THR A 95 -3.75 -7.35 -1.05
C THR A 95 -4.24 -7.78 -2.43
N ILE A 96 -4.21 -6.89 -3.43
CA ILE A 96 -4.53 -7.22 -4.82
C ILE A 96 -3.58 -8.29 -5.35
N GLY A 97 -2.28 -8.16 -5.11
CA GLY A 97 -1.27 -9.15 -5.49
C GLY A 97 -1.48 -10.50 -4.81
N VAL A 98 -1.72 -10.51 -3.49
CA VAL A 98 -2.01 -11.74 -2.73
C VAL A 98 -3.26 -12.44 -3.26
N ALA A 99 -4.37 -11.72 -3.44
CA ALA A 99 -5.61 -12.30 -3.92
C ALA A 99 -5.46 -12.90 -5.34
N THR A 100 -4.74 -12.21 -6.22
CA THR A 100 -4.40 -12.72 -7.56
C THR A 100 -3.57 -14.00 -7.48
N VAL A 101 -2.53 -14.02 -6.64
CA VAL A 101 -1.68 -15.21 -6.45
C VAL A 101 -2.51 -16.38 -5.91
N LEU A 102 -3.34 -16.17 -4.88
CA LEU A 102 -4.16 -17.23 -4.28
C LEU A 102 -5.10 -17.87 -5.31
N VAL A 103 -5.72 -17.06 -6.17
CA VAL A 103 -6.61 -17.54 -7.24
C VAL A 103 -5.83 -18.27 -8.34
N GLU A 104 -4.81 -17.62 -8.92
CA GLU A 104 -4.14 -18.15 -10.12
C GLU A 104 -3.17 -19.31 -9.84
N THR A 105 -2.80 -19.54 -8.58
CA THR A 105 -2.00 -20.71 -8.18
C THR A 105 -2.81 -21.84 -7.57
N GLY A 106 -4.14 -21.70 -7.51
CA GLY A 106 -5.03 -22.73 -6.96
C GLY A 106 -4.89 -22.92 -5.43
N MET A 107 -4.41 -21.89 -4.71
CA MET A 107 -4.32 -21.93 -3.26
C MET A 107 -5.66 -21.58 -2.60
N ALA A 108 -6.57 -20.91 -3.31
CA ALA A 108 -7.94 -20.65 -2.89
C ALA A 108 -8.92 -21.45 -3.75
N ASP A 109 -10.09 -21.78 -3.18
CA ASP A 109 -11.21 -22.34 -3.95
C ASP A 109 -11.77 -21.24 -4.86
N VAL A 110 -11.74 -21.47 -6.16
CA VAL A 110 -12.09 -20.47 -7.17
C VAL A 110 -13.52 -20.67 -7.64
N HIS A 111 -14.29 -19.58 -7.64
CA HIS A 111 -15.65 -19.49 -8.17
C HIS A 111 -15.73 -18.38 -9.21
N GLU A 112 -16.32 -18.66 -10.37
CA GLU A 112 -16.63 -17.63 -11.38
C GLU A 112 -18.08 -17.19 -11.28
N PRO A 113 -18.41 -15.94 -11.57
CA PRO A 113 -17.53 -14.87 -12.06
C PRO A 113 -16.79 -14.12 -10.96
N VAL A 114 -17.05 -14.37 -9.66
CA VAL A 114 -16.43 -13.68 -8.53
C VAL A 114 -16.03 -14.67 -7.45
N THR A 115 -14.77 -14.59 -7.04
CA THR A 115 -14.23 -15.29 -5.88
C THR A 115 -13.97 -14.27 -4.77
N THR A 116 -14.65 -14.43 -3.63
CA THR A 116 -14.41 -13.58 -2.46
C THR A 116 -13.35 -14.24 -1.58
N ILE A 117 -12.29 -13.51 -1.27
CA ILE A 117 -11.20 -13.92 -0.36
C ILE A 117 -11.20 -13.00 0.85
N ARG A 118 -11.21 -13.60 2.05
CA ARG A 118 -11.15 -12.88 3.32
C ARG A 118 -9.78 -13.05 3.94
N LEU A 119 -9.08 -11.93 4.05
CA LEU A 119 -7.72 -11.88 4.59
C LEU A 119 -7.75 -11.33 6.03
N ASP A 120 -7.24 -12.11 6.96
CA ASP A 120 -6.94 -11.67 8.32
C ASP A 120 -5.62 -10.91 8.30
N THR A 121 -5.69 -9.61 8.55
CA THR A 121 -4.52 -8.72 8.53
C THR A 121 -4.30 -8.07 9.91
N PRO A 122 -3.13 -7.53 10.20
CA PRO A 122 -2.92 -6.77 11.44
C PRO A 122 -3.87 -5.59 11.64
N ALA A 123 -4.40 -5.02 10.55
CA ALA A 123 -5.42 -3.95 10.60
C ALA A 123 -6.86 -4.48 10.74
N GLY A 124 -7.07 -5.80 10.69
CA GLY A 124 -8.38 -6.45 10.75
C GLY A 124 -8.72 -7.26 9.51
N LEU A 125 -9.99 -7.60 9.35
CA LEU A 125 -10.48 -8.36 8.21
C LEU A 125 -10.55 -7.48 6.96
N VAL A 126 -9.91 -7.95 5.89
CA VAL A 126 -9.96 -7.33 4.57
C VAL A 126 -10.63 -8.29 3.60
N THR A 127 -11.69 -7.84 2.93
CA THR A 127 -12.37 -8.61 1.90
C THR A 127 -11.92 -8.16 0.52
N ALA A 128 -11.51 -9.12 -0.30
CA ALA A 128 -11.10 -8.93 -1.68
C ALA A 128 -12.05 -9.73 -2.60
N ASP A 129 -12.80 -9.04 -3.44
CA ASP A 129 -13.62 -9.64 -4.48
C ASP A 129 -12.83 -9.72 -5.78
N VAL A 130 -12.47 -10.92 -6.17
CA VAL A 130 -11.70 -11.21 -7.38
C VAL A 130 -12.64 -11.58 -8.50
N ARG A 131 -12.71 -10.75 -9.55
CA ARG A 131 -13.39 -11.11 -10.78
C ARG A 131 -12.54 -12.13 -11.54
N VAL A 132 -13.10 -13.30 -11.75
CA VAL A 132 -12.41 -14.42 -12.41
C VAL A 132 -13.09 -14.74 -13.73
N GLU A 133 -12.31 -14.91 -14.77
CA GLU A 133 -12.73 -15.34 -16.11
C GLU A 133 -11.68 -16.31 -16.66
N ASP A 134 -12.11 -17.50 -17.06
CA ASP A 134 -11.25 -18.60 -17.55
C ASP A 134 -10.11 -18.93 -16.56
N GLY A 135 -10.43 -18.99 -15.26
CA GLY A 135 -9.48 -19.27 -14.18
C GLY A 135 -8.48 -18.14 -13.86
N ALA A 136 -8.54 -17.02 -14.56
CA ALA A 136 -7.62 -15.90 -14.39
C ALA A 136 -8.25 -14.73 -13.62
N ALA A 137 -7.53 -14.15 -12.68
CA ALA A 137 -7.93 -12.94 -11.97
C ALA A 137 -7.85 -11.69 -12.89
N LYS A 138 -9.01 -11.17 -13.29
CA LYS A 138 -9.12 -10.02 -14.20
C LYS A 138 -9.14 -8.67 -13.48
N ALA A 139 -9.65 -8.64 -12.26
CA ALA A 139 -9.68 -7.47 -11.39
C ALA A 139 -9.86 -7.92 -9.94
N VAL A 140 -9.36 -7.14 -9.01
CA VAL A 140 -9.55 -7.33 -7.57
C VAL A 140 -10.11 -6.04 -6.99
N THR A 141 -11.27 -6.12 -6.35
CA THR A 141 -11.92 -5.00 -5.66
C THR A 141 -11.77 -5.19 -4.17
N LEU A 142 -11.22 -4.18 -3.51
CA LEU A 142 -11.08 -4.12 -2.06
C LEU A 142 -12.11 -3.15 -1.48
N ARG A 143 -12.80 -3.57 -0.42
CA ARG A 143 -13.48 -2.66 0.48
C ARG A 143 -12.47 -2.22 1.55
N ASN A 144 -12.06 -0.97 1.49
CA ASN A 144 -11.03 -0.44 2.37
C ASN A 144 -11.62 0.03 3.72
N VAL A 145 -10.73 0.34 4.67
CA VAL A 145 -11.09 0.95 5.96
C VAL A 145 -11.71 2.33 5.75
N PRO A 146 -12.49 2.86 6.73
CA PRO A 146 -13.03 4.20 6.65
C PRO A 146 -11.95 5.24 6.37
N ALA A 147 -12.20 6.10 5.38
CA ALA A 147 -11.32 7.17 4.95
C ALA A 147 -11.93 8.54 5.26
N PHE A 148 -11.11 9.53 5.61
CA PHE A 148 -11.58 10.87 5.98
C PHE A 148 -10.55 11.95 5.67
N ALA A 149 -11.02 13.18 5.44
CA ALA A 149 -10.17 14.36 5.45
C ALA A 149 -9.91 14.77 6.92
N LEU A 150 -8.64 14.76 7.34
CA LEU A 150 -8.26 15.21 8.68
C LEU A 150 -8.27 16.74 8.76
N ALA A 151 -7.69 17.40 7.74
CA ALA A 151 -7.64 18.84 7.62
C ALA A 151 -7.54 19.25 6.14
N LEU A 152 -8.15 20.36 5.80
CA LEU A 152 -8.10 20.96 4.47
C LEU A 152 -7.41 22.34 4.56
N ASP A 153 -6.83 22.77 3.44
CA ASP A 153 -6.25 24.12 3.28
C ASP A 153 -5.20 24.46 4.36
N ARG A 154 -4.32 23.49 4.65
CA ARG A 154 -3.19 23.69 5.54
C ARG A 154 -1.98 24.20 4.77
N THR A 155 -1.07 24.86 5.47
CA THR A 155 0.23 25.26 4.92
C THR A 155 1.35 24.80 5.84
N VAL A 156 2.52 24.58 5.27
CA VAL A 156 3.75 24.21 5.99
C VAL A 156 4.96 24.86 5.31
N GLU A 157 5.91 25.35 6.11
CA GLU A 157 7.17 25.89 5.58
C GLU A 157 8.11 24.75 5.19
N VAL A 158 8.53 24.74 3.92
CA VAL A 158 9.36 23.69 3.33
C VAL A 158 10.55 24.30 2.60
N ALA A 159 11.75 24.22 3.17
CA ALA A 159 12.96 24.65 2.45
C ALA A 159 13.30 23.66 1.31
N PRO A 160 13.67 24.12 0.10
CA PRO A 160 13.76 25.50 -0.36
C PRO A 160 12.47 26.02 -1.03
N TRP A 161 11.31 25.29 -0.93
CA TRP A 161 10.08 25.60 -1.67
C TRP A 161 9.24 26.72 -1.03
N GLY A 162 9.57 27.15 0.24
CA GLY A 162 8.78 28.13 0.97
C GLY A 162 7.49 27.52 1.53
N GLU A 163 6.44 28.34 1.64
CA GLU A 163 5.14 27.90 2.11
C GLU A 163 4.47 26.97 1.08
N VAL A 164 4.15 25.75 1.49
CA VAL A 164 3.50 24.73 0.67
C VAL A 164 2.10 24.46 1.22
N ALA A 165 1.08 24.64 0.35
CA ALA A 165 -0.30 24.30 0.67
C ALA A 165 -0.53 22.79 0.52
N TYR A 166 -1.29 22.20 1.44
CA TYR A 166 -1.64 20.79 1.40
C TYR A 166 -2.95 20.50 2.13
N ASP A 167 -3.56 19.37 1.77
CA ASP A 167 -4.63 18.74 2.54
C ASP A 167 -4.08 17.50 3.24
N MET A 168 -4.59 17.20 4.44
CA MET A 168 -4.28 15.99 5.17
C MET A 168 -5.48 15.05 5.14
N ALA A 169 -5.30 13.85 4.60
CA ALA A 169 -6.34 12.84 4.55
C ALA A 169 -5.84 11.46 5.00
N PHE A 170 -6.76 10.62 5.45
CA PHE A 170 -6.52 9.25 5.88
C PHE A 170 -7.29 8.28 4.98
N GLY A 171 -6.63 7.22 4.51
CA GLY A 171 -7.23 6.14 3.73
C GLY A 171 -6.68 4.76 4.10
N GLY A 172 -6.25 4.60 5.37
CA GLY A 172 -5.49 3.47 5.90
C GLY A 172 -4.08 3.88 6.35
N ASN A 173 -3.58 4.98 5.78
CA ASN A 173 -2.41 5.73 6.22
C ASN A 173 -2.72 7.22 6.06
N PHE A 174 -1.91 8.11 6.67
CA PHE A 174 -1.98 9.54 6.41
C PHE A 174 -1.26 9.93 5.13
N TYR A 175 -1.93 10.81 4.37
CA TYR A 175 -1.44 11.37 3.11
C TYR A 175 -1.47 12.88 3.17
N ALA A 176 -0.30 13.51 3.01
CA ALA A 176 -0.24 14.92 2.67
C ALA A 176 -0.46 15.04 1.15
N ILE A 177 -1.54 15.71 0.75
CA ILE A 177 -1.95 15.88 -0.64
C ILE A 177 -1.62 17.32 -1.04
N ALA A 178 -0.60 17.49 -1.88
CA ALA A 178 -0.15 18.77 -2.38
C ALA A 178 -0.13 18.79 -3.92
N GLU A 179 -0.44 19.93 -4.52
CA GLU A 179 -0.43 20.08 -5.97
C GLU A 179 1.00 20.35 -6.48
N LEU A 180 1.47 19.57 -7.46
CA LEU A 180 2.80 19.73 -8.07
C LEU A 180 2.98 21.09 -8.74
N ASP A 181 1.91 21.64 -9.30
CA ASP A 181 1.95 22.95 -9.94
C ASP A 181 2.32 24.08 -8.95
N GLY A 182 1.83 23.97 -7.71
CA GLY A 182 2.20 24.88 -6.61
C GLY A 182 3.71 24.87 -6.31
N LEU A 183 4.37 23.74 -6.54
CA LEU A 183 5.83 23.58 -6.38
C LEU A 183 6.63 23.96 -7.63
N LYS A 184 5.95 24.29 -8.73
CA LYS A 184 6.56 24.57 -10.04
C LYS A 184 7.44 23.41 -10.54
N ILE A 185 6.99 22.18 -10.29
CA ILE A 185 7.64 20.96 -10.75
C ILE A 185 6.73 20.28 -11.78
N PRO A 186 7.21 20.01 -13.00
CA PRO A 186 6.38 19.33 -13.99
C PRO A 186 6.13 17.87 -13.59
N PHE A 187 4.93 17.35 -13.91
CA PHE A 187 4.63 15.93 -13.77
C PHE A 187 5.30 15.16 -14.93
N ASP A 188 6.59 14.90 -14.77
CA ASP A 188 7.43 14.23 -15.77
C ASP A 188 8.44 13.30 -15.07
N ARG A 189 8.68 12.13 -15.65
CA ARG A 189 9.70 11.18 -15.16
C ARG A 189 11.11 11.77 -15.16
N ALA A 190 11.41 12.70 -16.06
CA ALA A 190 12.68 13.44 -16.06
C ALA A 190 12.85 14.28 -14.79
N ALA A 191 11.75 14.76 -14.19
CA ALA A 191 11.75 15.53 -12.95
C ALA A 191 11.72 14.65 -11.67
N LYS A 192 11.81 13.33 -11.78
CA LYS A 192 11.62 12.38 -10.66
C LYS A 192 12.44 12.72 -9.42
N ASN A 193 13.68 13.14 -9.57
CA ASN A 193 14.56 13.47 -8.44
C ASN A 193 14.05 14.70 -7.69
N ARG A 194 13.64 15.76 -8.40
CA ARG A 194 13.05 16.97 -7.79
C ARG A 194 11.71 16.66 -7.12
N ILE A 195 10.88 15.80 -7.72
CA ILE A 195 9.62 15.33 -7.15
C ILE A 195 9.89 14.56 -5.84
N MET A 196 10.90 13.69 -5.84
CA MET A 196 11.32 12.94 -4.65
C MET A 196 11.80 13.87 -3.54
N GLU A 197 12.71 14.79 -3.85
CA GLU A 197 13.24 15.77 -2.90
C GLU A 197 12.11 16.61 -2.28
N ALA A 198 11.20 17.12 -3.10
CA ALA A 198 10.05 17.90 -2.63
C ALA A 198 9.15 17.07 -1.71
N GLY A 199 8.80 15.84 -2.10
CA GLY A 199 7.95 14.97 -1.30
C GLY A 199 8.57 14.62 0.06
N LEU A 200 9.86 14.30 0.10
CA LEU A 200 10.58 14.02 1.35
C LEU A 200 10.70 15.26 2.25
N ALA A 201 10.95 16.42 1.68
CA ALA A 201 11.03 17.68 2.42
C ALA A 201 9.65 18.06 3.02
N ILE A 202 8.57 17.95 2.24
CA ILE A 202 7.19 18.16 2.72
C ILE A 202 6.87 17.18 3.86
N MET A 203 7.21 15.90 3.70
CA MET A 203 7.00 14.87 4.72
C MET A 203 7.72 15.20 6.02
N ALA A 204 8.98 15.60 5.96
CA ALA A 204 9.77 15.99 7.11
C ALA A 204 9.17 17.22 7.81
N ALA A 205 8.87 18.27 7.05
CA ALA A 205 8.31 19.52 7.55
C ALA A 205 6.96 19.30 8.26
N ILE A 206 6.06 18.51 7.68
CA ILE A 206 4.76 18.20 8.31
C ILE A 206 4.95 17.40 9.59
N ASN A 207 5.83 16.39 9.59
CA ASN A 207 6.09 15.60 10.80
C ASN A 207 6.69 16.43 11.94
N GLU A 208 7.40 17.51 11.64
CA GLU A 208 7.95 18.46 12.61
C GLU A 208 6.93 19.49 13.07
N GLN A 209 6.17 20.10 12.13
CA GLN A 209 5.35 21.30 12.37
C GLN A 209 3.87 21.00 12.58
N ASP A 210 3.31 19.96 11.95
CA ASP A 210 1.86 19.66 11.94
C ASP A 210 1.59 18.14 11.90
N ARG A 211 2.27 17.40 12.75
CA ARG A 211 2.22 15.94 12.77
C ARG A 211 0.80 15.43 12.98
N PRO A 212 0.20 14.67 12.01
CA PRO A 212 -1.15 14.14 12.16
C PRO A 212 -1.20 12.98 13.17
N VAL A 213 -2.36 12.88 13.85
CA VAL A 213 -2.68 11.77 14.75
C VAL A 213 -4.09 11.28 14.43
N HIS A 214 -4.26 9.97 14.30
CA HIS A 214 -5.56 9.38 14.03
C HIS A 214 -6.51 9.54 15.24
N PRO A 215 -7.73 10.10 15.03
CA PRO A 215 -8.60 10.50 16.13
C PRO A 215 -9.10 9.32 16.99
N GLY A 216 -9.20 8.13 16.42
CA GLY A 216 -9.65 6.90 17.11
C GLY A 216 -8.51 5.96 17.53
N ASN A 217 -7.26 6.22 17.12
CA ASN A 217 -6.10 5.40 17.46
C ASN A 217 -4.80 6.21 17.42
N PRO A 218 -4.35 6.77 18.55
CA PRO A 218 -3.15 7.61 18.61
C PRO A 218 -1.83 6.93 18.23
N GLU A 219 -1.79 5.59 18.18
CA GLU A 219 -0.61 4.85 17.69
C GLU A 219 -0.41 5.04 16.17
N ILE A 220 -1.47 5.39 15.44
CA ILE A 220 -1.42 5.76 14.03
C ILE A 220 -1.17 7.26 13.96
N ASN A 221 0.07 7.64 13.72
CA ASN A 221 0.48 9.04 13.65
C ASN A 221 1.63 9.26 12.67
N GLY A 222 1.81 10.52 12.29
CA GLY A 222 2.82 10.95 11.35
C GLY A 222 2.49 10.66 9.88
N VAL A 223 3.22 11.34 9.00
CA VAL A 223 3.10 11.20 7.54
C VAL A 223 4.29 10.42 7.02
N HIS A 224 4.00 9.35 6.29
CA HIS A 224 4.99 8.54 5.57
C HIS A 224 4.75 8.53 4.06
N HIS A 225 3.72 9.25 3.59
CA HIS A 225 3.28 9.30 2.21
C HIS A 225 2.91 10.71 1.82
N VAL A 226 3.49 11.23 0.73
CA VAL A 226 3.10 12.50 0.13
C VAL A 226 2.54 12.24 -1.26
N TYR A 227 1.29 12.62 -1.45
CA TYR A 227 0.55 12.53 -2.70
C TYR A 227 0.75 13.84 -3.48
N LEU A 228 1.72 13.87 -4.38
CA LEU A 228 1.97 15.03 -5.24
C LEU A 228 1.04 14.96 -6.46
N ALA A 229 -0.07 15.67 -6.36
CA ALA A 229 -1.17 15.63 -7.31
C ALA A 229 -0.89 16.44 -8.58
N ALA A 230 -1.46 15.98 -9.68
CA ALA A 230 -1.55 16.72 -10.94
C ALA A 230 -2.90 16.41 -11.62
N PRO A 231 -3.36 17.27 -12.55
CA PRO A 231 -4.55 16.99 -13.36
C PRO A 231 -4.42 15.63 -14.05
N GLY A 232 -5.52 14.85 -14.02
CA GLY A 232 -5.57 13.54 -14.67
C GLY A 232 -5.28 13.64 -16.17
N SER A 233 -4.80 12.52 -16.74
CA SER A 233 -4.79 12.37 -18.21
C SER A 233 -6.23 12.25 -18.73
N THR A 234 -6.40 12.18 -20.06
CA THR A 234 -7.72 12.01 -20.68
C THR A 234 -8.47 10.75 -20.22
N ALA A 235 -7.75 9.78 -19.64
CA ALA A 235 -8.28 8.51 -19.13
C ALA A 235 -8.49 8.50 -17.61
N ALA A 236 -8.10 9.57 -16.88
CA ALA A 236 -8.13 9.60 -15.42
C ALA A 236 -8.65 10.95 -14.89
N HIS A 237 -9.27 10.92 -13.69
CA HIS A 237 -9.75 12.12 -13.00
C HIS A 237 -8.63 12.84 -12.23
N SER A 238 -7.65 12.09 -11.76
CA SER A 238 -6.48 12.56 -11.03
C SER A 238 -5.28 11.69 -11.34
N ARG A 239 -4.08 12.26 -11.28
CA ARG A 239 -2.83 11.51 -11.28
C ARG A 239 -1.91 12.04 -10.20
N HIS A 240 -0.92 11.22 -9.84
CA HIS A 240 0.00 11.60 -8.77
C HIS A 240 1.36 10.94 -8.90
N ALA A 241 2.35 11.60 -8.32
CA ALA A 241 3.60 10.99 -7.92
C ALA A 241 3.54 10.74 -6.40
N MET A 242 3.48 9.47 -5.99
CA MET A 242 3.42 9.09 -4.59
C MET A 242 4.83 8.91 -4.04
N VAL A 243 5.27 9.84 -3.18
CA VAL A 243 6.55 9.74 -2.49
C VAL A 243 6.33 9.05 -1.16
N ILE A 244 7.09 7.98 -0.91
CA ILE A 244 7.01 7.14 0.30
C ILE A 244 8.34 7.17 1.04
N HIS A 245 8.29 7.25 2.37
CA HIS A 245 9.46 7.08 3.24
C HIS A 245 10.09 5.68 3.05
N PRO A 246 11.42 5.52 3.03
CA PRO A 246 12.47 6.53 3.20
C PRO A 246 12.89 7.27 1.92
N GLY A 247 12.33 6.97 0.79
CA GLY A 247 12.69 7.62 -0.49
C GLY A 247 12.41 6.75 -1.70
N MET A 248 11.16 6.31 -1.88
CA MET A 248 10.73 5.59 -3.07
C MET A 248 9.42 6.17 -3.63
N PHE A 249 9.14 5.88 -4.90
CA PHE A 249 7.82 6.09 -5.49
C PHE A 249 6.98 4.81 -5.39
N ASP A 250 5.71 4.94 -5.05
CA ASP A 250 4.73 3.90 -5.40
C ASP A 250 4.59 3.87 -6.93
N ARG A 251 4.73 2.69 -7.50
CA ARG A 251 4.52 2.49 -8.94
C ARG A 251 3.05 2.33 -9.26
N SER A 252 2.28 1.78 -8.31
CA SER A 252 0.83 1.65 -8.46
C SER A 252 0.11 2.98 -8.22
N PRO A 253 -1.19 3.07 -8.56
CA PRO A 253 -2.00 4.23 -8.20
C PRO A 253 -2.26 4.39 -6.69
N CYS A 254 -1.67 3.56 -5.83
CA CYS A 254 -1.78 3.55 -4.38
C CYS A 254 -3.21 3.38 -3.85
N GLY A 255 -3.58 2.18 -3.37
CA GLY A 255 -4.96 1.90 -2.92
C GLY A 255 -5.42 2.78 -1.76
N THR A 256 -4.60 2.88 -0.71
CA THR A 256 -4.87 3.73 0.45
C THR A 256 -4.74 5.23 0.13
N GLY A 257 -3.82 5.61 -0.78
CA GLY A 257 -3.71 6.98 -1.29
C GLY A 257 -4.90 7.39 -2.16
N THR A 258 -5.40 6.49 -3.03
CA THR A 258 -6.63 6.70 -3.80
C THR A 258 -7.82 6.89 -2.85
N SER A 259 -7.93 6.09 -1.80
CA SER A 259 -8.98 6.22 -0.77
C SER A 259 -8.91 7.56 -0.03
N ALA A 260 -7.72 7.99 0.36
CA ALA A 260 -7.49 9.30 0.99
C ALA A 260 -7.85 10.46 0.05
N ARG A 261 -7.45 10.36 -1.24
CA ARG A 261 -7.80 11.38 -2.26
C ARG A 261 -9.31 11.46 -2.47
N MET A 262 -10.01 10.32 -2.58
CA MET A 262 -11.47 10.31 -2.72
C MET A 262 -12.16 10.93 -1.50
N ALA A 263 -11.72 10.60 -0.27
CA ALA A 263 -12.27 11.20 0.94
C ALA A 263 -12.02 12.70 1.02
N GLN A 264 -10.86 13.17 0.60
CA GLN A 264 -10.52 14.59 0.50
C GLN A 264 -11.40 15.30 -0.51
N LEU A 265 -11.60 14.73 -1.71
CA LEU A 265 -12.49 15.30 -2.74
C LEU A 265 -13.96 15.29 -2.31
N HIS A 266 -14.39 14.25 -1.59
CA HIS A 266 -15.74 14.18 -1.02
C HIS A 266 -15.95 15.27 0.03
N ALA A 267 -15.01 15.47 0.94
CA ALA A 267 -15.05 16.54 1.95
C ALA A 267 -15.08 17.95 1.32
N ARG A 268 -14.54 18.10 0.10
CA ARG A 268 -14.65 19.34 -0.71
C ARG A 268 -15.93 19.43 -1.54
N GLY A 269 -16.83 18.44 -1.48
CA GLY A 269 -18.05 18.38 -2.30
C GLY A 269 -17.79 18.12 -3.79
N GLN A 270 -16.59 17.60 -4.13
CA GLN A 270 -16.15 17.40 -5.53
C GLN A 270 -16.31 15.94 -6.01
N LEU A 271 -16.53 14.98 -5.11
CA LEU A 271 -16.75 13.58 -5.44
C LEU A 271 -17.96 13.04 -4.65
N PRO A 272 -19.12 12.85 -5.28
CA PRO A 272 -20.29 12.24 -4.65
C PRO A 272 -20.07 10.73 -4.40
N LEU A 273 -20.90 10.14 -3.51
CA LEU A 273 -21.01 8.69 -3.39
C LEU A 273 -21.41 8.06 -4.73
N HIS A 274 -21.07 6.79 -4.90
CA HIS A 274 -21.42 5.96 -6.06
C HIS A 274 -20.96 6.55 -7.40
N THR A 275 -19.86 7.30 -7.36
CA THR A 275 -19.24 7.87 -8.56
C THR A 275 -17.87 7.24 -8.76
N ALA A 276 -17.68 6.63 -9.93
CA ALA A 276 -16.40 6.04 -10.27
C ALA A 276 -15.28 7.11 -10.34
N PHE A 277 -14.19 6.88 -9.64
CA PHE A 277 -13.03 7.74 -9.62
C PHE A 277 -11.81 6.98 -10.14
N ARG A 278 -11.27 7.42 -11.28
CA ARG A 278 -10.10 6.81 -11.88
C ARG A 278 -8.85 7.61 -11.50
N ASN A 279 -7.94 6.96 -10.77
CA ASN A 279 -6.68 7.52 -10.31
C ASN A 279 -5.51 6.92 -11.10
N GLU A 280 -4.57 7.77 -11.53
CA GLU A 280 -3.42 7.39 -12.36
C GLU A 280 -2.11 7.51 -11.58
N SER A 281 -1.26 6.50 -11.69
CA SER A 281 0.07 6.47 -11.09
C SER A 281 1.08 7.29 -11.87
N PHE A 282 2.27 7.49 -11.28
CA PHE A 282 3.40 8.16 -11.94
C PHE A 282 3.91 7.43 -13.18
N ILE A 283 3.61 6.15 -13.34
CA ILE A 283 3.98 5.35 -14.50
C ILE A 283 2.84 5.16 -15.51
N GLY A 284 1.64 5.73 -15.24
CA GLY A 284 0.50 5.73 -16.14
C GLY A 284 -0.44 4.53 -16.00
N THR A 285 -0.36 3.79 -14.90
CA THR A 285 -1.32 2.72 -14.55
C THR A 285 -2.47 3.27 -13.73
N HIS A 286 -3.57 2.51 -13.58
CA HIS A 286 -4.81 3.03 -13.02
C HIS A 286 -5.42 2.13 -11.97
N PHE A 287 -5.99 2.75 -10.92
CA PHE A 287 -7.02 2.15 -10.09
C PHE A 287 -8.35 2.85 -10.33
N THR A 288 -9.44 2.11 -10.20
CA THR A 288 -10.78 2.68 -10.13
C THR A 288 -11.28 2.58 -8.70
N GLY A 289 -11.65 3.71 -8.10
CA GLY A 289 -12.22 3.78 -6.77
C GLY A 289 -13.67 4.24 -6.82
N GLU A 290 -14.41 3.97 -5.75
CA GLU A 290 -15.77 4.44 -5.53
C GLU A 290 -15.99 4.61 -4.02
N LEU A 291 -16.71 5.65 -3.62
CA LEU A 291 -17.19 5.85 -2.27
C LEU A 291 -18.57 5.21 -2.14
N VAL A 292 -18.73 4.19 -1.31
CA VAL A 292 -19.96 3.40 -1.26
C VAL A 292 -20.88 3.73 -0.08
N GLU A 293 -20.35 4.41 0.95
CA GLU A 293 -21.11 4.68 2.18
C GLU A 293 -20.47 5.85 2.94
N GLU A 294 -21.32 6.69 3.58
CA GLU A 294 -20.89 7.64 4.59
C GLU A 294 -20.84 6.96 5.96
N THR A 295 -19.88 7.32 6.79
CA THR A 295 -19.69 6.78 8.14
C THR A 295 -19.02 7.83 9.02
N GLU A 296 -18.63 7.43 10.22
CA GLU A 296 -17.89 8.28 11.15
C GLU A 296 -16.69 7.55 11.76
N VAL A 297 -15.63 8.31 12.02
CA VAL A 297 -14.46 7.86 12.77
C VAL A 297 -14.24 8.81 13.94
N ALA A 298 -14.50 8.35 15.17
CA ALA A 298 -14.41 9.15 16.40
C ALA A 298 -15.16 10.50 16.31
N GLY A 299 -16.41 10.46 15.77
CA GLY A 299 -17.25 11.64 15.59
C GLY A 299 -16.88 12.55 14.41
N ARG A 300 -15.96 12.12 13.57
CA ARG A 300 -15.55 12.84 12.34
C ARG A 300 -16.20 12.20 11.12
N PRO A 301 -16.79 12.98 10.21
CA PRO A 301 -17.30 12.46 8.95
C PRO A 301 -16.24 11.68 8.19
N ALA A 302 -16.61 10.49 7.73
CA ALA A 302 -15.77 9.56 7.00
C ALA A 302 -16.57 8.86 5.91
N VAL A 303 -15.91 8.20 5.00
CA VAL A 303 -16.50 7.44 3.89
C VAL A 303 -15.87 6.06 3.80
N ILE A 304 -16.61 5.10 3.26
CA ILE A 304 -16.08 3.77 2.94
C ILE A 304 -15.71 3.72 1.47
N PRO A 305 -14.42 3.66 1.13
CA PRO A 305 -13.98 3.52 -0.25
C PRO A 305 -13.87 2.06 -0.66
N THR A 306 -14.16 1.79 -1.93
CA THR A 306 -13.69 0.60 -2.64
C THR A 306 -12.60 1.00 -3.63
N VAL A 307 -11.66 0.10 -3.88
CA VAL A 307 -10.58 0.29 -4.85
C VAL A 307 -10.44 -0.98 -5.67
N THR A 308 -10.52 -0.84 -6.98
CA THR A 308 -10.36 -1.94 -7.95
C THR A 308 -9.07 -1.73 -8.73
N GLY A 309 -8.24 -2.78 -8.77
CA GLY A 309 -7.03 -2.85 -9.55
C GLY A 309 -6.76 -4.25 -10.08
N ARG A 310 -5.62 -4.43 -10.73
CA ARG A 310 -5.21 -5.72 -11.28
C ARG A 310 -3.76 -6.02 -10.94
N ALA A 311 -3.46 -7.31 -10.74
CA ALA A 311 -2.09 -7.79 -10.63
C ALA A 311 -1.81 -8.86 -11.70
N TRP A 312 -0.52 -9.09 -11.94
CA TRP A 312 0.00 -10.11 -12.86
C TRP A 312 1.13 -10.86 -12.17
N ILE A 313 1.08 -12.18 -12.21
CA ILE A 313 2.18 -13.03 -11.75
C ILE A 313 3.35 -12.84 -12.71
N THR A 314 4.54 -12.63 -12.16
CA THR A 314 5.78 -12.46 -12.93
C THR A 314 6.68 -13.69 -12.86
N GLY A 315 6.51 -14.53 -11.85
CA GLY A 315 7.27 -15.78 -11.72
C GLY A 315 7.13 -16.43 -10.35
N THR A 316 7.75 -17.59 -10.24
CA THR A 316 7.92 -18.30 -8.97
C THR A 316 9.41 -18.38 -8.63
N ALA A 317 9.76 -18.29 -7.36
CA ALA A 317 11.14 -18.29 -6.92
C ALA A 317 11.34 -19.06 -5.61
N GLN A 318 12.59 -19.52 -5.42
CA GLN A 318 13.09 -20.01 -4.15
C GLN A 318 14.25 -19.11 -3.73
N TYR A 319 14.11 -18.47 -2.58
CA TYR A 319 15.16 -17.63 -1.99
C TYR A 319 15.88 -18.42 -0.91
N LEU A 320 17.20 -18.42 -0.99
CA LEU A 320 18.05 -19.21 -0.11
C LEU A 320 18.78 -18.28 0.85
N ARG A 321 18.93 -18.73 2.09
CA ARG A 321 19.88 -18.16 3.03
C ARG A 321 21.09 -19.10 3.15
N ASP A 322 22.24 -18.66 2.67
CA ASP A 322 23.49 -19.33 2.89
C ASP A 322 24.14 -18.73 4.16
N PRO A 323 24.54 -19.53 5.15
CA PRO A 323 25.20 -19.01 6.36
C PRO A 323 26.52 -18.28 6.10
N ASP A 324 27.17 -18.57 4.97
CA ASP A 324 28.46 -18.00 4.60
C ASP A 324 28.30 -16.77 3.66
N ASP A 325 27.04 -16.38 3.31
CA ASP A 325 26.75 -15.16 2.53
C ASP A 325 27.12 -13.94 3.39
N PRO A 326 27.96 -13.01 2.92
CA PRO A 326 28.29 -11.79 3.65
C PRO A 326 27.11 -10.85 3.86
N PHE A 327 26.00 -11.06 3.14
CA PHE A 327 24.77 -10.25 3.24
C PHE A 327 23.53 -11.12 3.56
N PRO A 328 23.52 -11.84 4.70
CA PRO A 328 22.46 -12.79 5.03
C PRO A 328 21.11 -12.09 5.31
N ALA A 329 21.12 -10.80 5.62
CA ALA A 329 19.93 -9.96 5.84
C ALA A 329 19.71 -8.95 4.69
N GLY A 330 20.48 -9.05 3.60
CA GLY A 330 20.45 -8.05 2.53
C GLY A 330 21.11 -6.73 2.93
N PHE A 331 21.10 -5.77 2.00
CA PHE A 331 21.58 -4.40 2.20
C PHE A 331 20.73 -3.41 1.42
N ALA A 332 20.78 -2.14 1.81
CA ALA A 332 20.21 -1.02 1.08
C ALA A 332 21.33 -0.02 0.75
N LEU A 333 21.27 0.57 -0.45
CA LEU A 333 22.18 1.61 -0.93
C LEU A 333 21.44 2.95 -1.04
#